data_c45bf055a3052d5cae9b8b07714f7750
#
_entry.id   c45bf055a3052d5cae9b8b07714f7750
#
_cell.length_a   1.000
_cell.length_b   1.000
_cell.length_c   1.000
_cell.angle_alpha   90.00
_cell.angle_beta   90.00
_cell.angle_gamma   90.00
#
_symmetry.space_group_name_H-M   'P 1'
#
loop_
_entity.id
_entity.type
_entity.pdbx_description
1 polymer ?
#
loop_
_entity_poly.entity_id
_entity_poly.type
_entity_poly.pdbx_seq_one_letter_code
_entity_poly.pdbx_strand_id
1 'polypeptide(L)'
;MIEMKNVSKWYGNFQVLTDCTTSIQKGEVVVVCGPSGSGKSTLIKTINALEPFQQGEITVDGIAVHDPKTNLPKLRSRVGMVFQHFELFPHLSVTENLTLAQIKVLGRSPSDALAHGLKYLERVGLSEQKDKFPGQLSGGQQQRVAIARALSMDPIVMLFDEPTSALDPEMVGEVLDVMVRLANEGMTMMCVTHEMGFARKVSNRVIFMDQGKIVEDCPKDDFFNKPEERSPRAKDFLSKILAH
;
A
#
# COMPACT_ATOMS: atom_id res chain seq x y z
N MET A 1 1.36 13.15 8.84
CA MET A 1 0.30 12.19 8.46
C MET A 1 0.55 10.82 9.06
N ILE A 2 1.64 10.16 8.68
CA ILE A 2 2.14 8.95 9.36
C ILE A 2 3.50 9.28 9.96
N GLU A 3 3.72 8.86 11.21
CA GLU A 3 5.02 8.95 11.86
C GLU A 3 5.39 7.58 12.41
N MET A 4 6.61 7.16 12.16
CA MET A 4 7.21 5.92 12.68
C MET A 4 8.51 6.28 13.38
N LYS A 5 8.67 5.88 14.64
CA LYS A 5 9.87 6.19 15.47
C LYS A 5 10.43 4.92 16.07
N ASN A 6 11.65 4.56 15.69
CA ASN A 6 12.42 3.43 16.21
C ASN A 6 11.64 2.10 16.24
N VAL A 7 10.88 1.85 15.16
CA VAL A 7 10.00 0.67 15.09
C VAL A 7 10.84 -0.58 14.90
N SER A 8 10.70 -1.52 15.83
CA SER A 8 11.36 -2.83 15.78
C SER A 8 10.35 -3.95 15.97
N LYS A 9 10.52 -5.02 15.19
CA LYS A 9 9.60 -6.16 15.17
C LYS A 9 10.35 -7.48 15.11
N TRP A 10 9.82 -8.45 15.87
CA TRP A 10 10.31 -9.84 15.90
C TRP A 10 9.19 -10.83 15.58
N TYR A 11 9.56 -11.93 14.92
CA TYR A 11 8.79 -13.16 14.87
C TYR A 11 9.55 -14.21 15.70
N GLY A 12 9.07 -14.49 16.92
CA GLY A 12 9.83 -15.28 17.90
C GLY A 12 11.18 -14.61 18.19
N ASN A 13 12.28 -15.31 17.92
CA ASN A 13 13.64 -14.79 18.12
C ASN A 13 14.23 -14.09 16.87
N PHE A 14 13.52 -14.09 15.77
CA PHE A 14 14.00 -13.49 14.52
C PHE A 14 13.54 -12.05 14.39
N GLN A 15 14.48 -11.11 14.39
CA GLN A 15 14.21 -9.69 14.20
C GLN A 15 14.05 -9.37 12.72
N VAL A 16 12.87 -8.85 12.35
CA VAL A 16 12.52 -8.51 10.95
C VAL A 16 12.64 -7.03 10.69
N LEU A 17 12.35 -6.18 11.68
CA LEU A 17 12.54 -4.73 11.60
C LEU A 17 13.42 -4.26 12.74
N THR A 18 14.35 -3.35 12.44
CA THR A 18 15.30 -2.80 13.39
C THR A 18 15.31 -1.28 13.31
N ASP A 19 14.82 -0.62 14.34
CA ASP A 19 14.87 0.85 14.54
C ASP A 19 14.42 1.65 13.32
N CYS A 20 13.35 1.20 12.65
CA CYS A 20 12.80 1.89 11.47
C CYS A 20 12.16 3.22 11.88
N THR A 21 12.70 4.32 11.36
CA THR A 21 12.22 5.67 11.61
C THR A 21 11.98 6.37 10.27
N THR A 22 10.75 6.83 10.03
CA THR A 22 10.35 7.60 8.84
C THR A 22 9.04 8.34 9.11
N SER A 23 8.69 9.28 8.24
CA SER A 23 7.39 9.96 8.27
C SER A 23 6.83 10.10 6.87
N ILE A 24 5.51 10.18 6.73
CA ILE A 24 4.82 10.38 5.44
C ILE A 24 3.91 11.58 5.59
N GLN A 25 4.06 12.57 4.72
CA GLN A 25 3.27 13.77 4.73
C GLN A 25 1.96 13.57 3.95
N LYS A 26 0.97 14.44 4.21
CA LYS A 26 -0.28 14.40 3.45
C LYS A 26 -0.03 14.72 1.97
N GLY A 27 -0.58 13.92 1.08
CA GLY A 27 -0.40 14.04 -0.36
C GLY A 27 0.95 13.52 -0.88
N GLU A 28 1.81 12.99 0.00
CA GLU A 28 3.09 12.42 -0.39
C GLU A 28 2.93 10.98 -0.89
N VAL A 29 3.64 10.66 -1.96
CA VAL A 29 3.80 9.29 -2.46
C VAL A 29 5.19 8.79 -2.12
N VAL A 30 5.27 7.81 -1.23
CA VAL A 30 6.52 7.19 -0.79
C VAL A 30 6.59 5.77 -1.36
N VAL A 31 7.66 5.48 -2.08
CA VAL A 31 7.94 4.12 -2.55
C VAL A 31 8.95 3.45 -1.64
N VAL A 32 8.67 2.22 -1.25
CA VAL A 32 9.57 1.36 -0.48
C VAL A 32 10.09 0.26 -1.39
N CYS A 33 11.41 0.20 -1.57
CA CYS A 33 12.07 -0.81 -2.37
C CYS A 33 13.23 -1.47 -1.60
N GLY A 34 13.79 -2.53 -2.17
CA GLY A 34 14.87 -3.31 -1.57
C GLY A 34 14.74 -4.80 -1.88
N PRO A 35 15.74 -5.62 -1.54
CA PRO A 35 15.75 -7.06 -1.82
C PRO A 35 14.59 -7.78 -1.14
N SER A 36 14.24 -8.97 -1.65
CA SER A 36 13.26 -9.85 -1.01
C SER A 36 13.71 -10.20 0.41
N GLY A 37 12.76 -10.26 1.34
CA GLY A 37 13.06 -10.53 2.75
C GLY A 37 13.64 -9.35 3.53
N SER A 38 13.77 -8.14 2.96
CA SER A 38 14.30 -6.97 3.68
C SER A 38 13.33 -6.32 4.69
N GLY A 39 12.10 -6.84 4.82
CA GLY A 39 11.12 -6.37 5.81
C GLY A 39 10.08 -5.38 5.27
N LYS A 40 10.04 -5.07 3.97
CA LYS A 40 9.13 -4.08 3.35
C LYS A 40 7.66 -4.33 3.65
N SER A 41 7.18 -5.54 3.35
CA SER A 41 5.78 -5.94 3.59
C SER A 41 5.44 -5.95 5.08
N THR A 42 6.38 -6.29 5.94
CA THR A 42 6.19 -6.20 7.39
C THR A 42 6.09 -4.75 7.82
N LEU A 43 6.98 -3.87 7.33
CA LEU A 43 6.96 -2.45 7.67
C LEU A 43 5.61 -1.81 7.33
N ILE A 44 5.11 -2.01 6.12
CA ILE A 44 3.84 -1.41 5.70
C ILE A 44 2.64 -1.93 6.50
N LYS A 45 2.65 -3.23 6.86
CA LYS A 45 1.58 -3.87 7.66
C LYS A 45 1.57 -3.42 9.13
N THR A 46 2.65 -2.85 9.66
CA THR A 46 2.65 -2.28 11.02
C THR A 46 1.84 -1.00 11.09
N ILE A 47 1.71 -0.24 10.01
CA ILE A 47 1.01 1.05 9.96
C ILE A 47 -0.49 0.90 10.27
N ASN A 48 -1.11 -0.19 9.82
CA ASN A 48 -2.54 -0.47 10.07
C ASN A 48 -2.75 -1.53 11.15
N ALA A 49 -1.72 -1.85 11.93
CA ALA A 49 -1.74 -2.87 12.98
C ALA A 49 -2.14 -4.28 12.50
N LEU A 50 -1.95 -4.61 11.22
CA LEU A 50 -2.07 -6.00 10.75
C LEU A 50 -0.89 -6.84 11.27
N GLU A 51 0.28 -6.21 11.39
CA GLU A 51 1.44 -6.79 12.03
C GLU A 51 1.78 -6.01 13.30
N PRO A 52 1.64 -6.59 14.49
CA PRO A 52 2.05 -5.94 15.73
C PRO A 52 3.58 -5.82 15.79
N PHE A 53 4.06 -4.72 16.33
CA PHE A 53 5.49 -4.49 16.60
C PHE A 53 5.75 -4.44 18.10
N GLN A 54 6.99 -4.67 18.53
CA GLN A 54 7.34 -4.80 19.95
C GLN A 54 8.00 -3.55 20.52
N GLN A 55 8.66 -2.73 19.68
CA GLN A 55 9.33 -1.51 20.13
C GLN A 55 9.08 -0.36 19.16
N GLY A 56 9.16 0.85 19.69
CA GLY A 56 8.93 2.08 18.92
C GLY A 56 7.51 2.58 18.97
N GLU A 57 7.21 3.54 18.12
CA GLU A 57 5.91 4.21 18.06
C GLU A 57 5.48 4.40 16.60
N ILE A 58 4.20 4.20 16.35
CA ILE A 58 3.57 4.56 15.06
C ILE A 58 2.33 5.38 15.36
N THR A 59 2.19 6.52 14.68
CA THR A 59 0.96 7.31 14.68
C THR A 59 0.45 7.50 13.25
N VAL A 60 -0.86 7.44 13.07
CA VAL A 60 -1.55 7.73 11.82
C VAL A 60 -2.59 8.81 12.10
N ASP A 61 -2.39 9.99 11.53
CA ASP A 61 -3.23 11.16 11.74
C ASP A 61 -3.49 11.43 13.24
N GLY A 62 -2.42 11.37 14.04
CA GLY A 62 -2.45 11.56 15.50
C GLY A 62 -3.00 10.37 16.31
N ILE A 63 -3.40 9.28 15.65
CA ILE A 63 -3.87 8.07 16.35
C ILE A 63 -2.66 7.15 16.58
N ALA A 64 -2.36 6.84 17.83
CA ALA A 64 -1.28 5.91 18.20
C ALA A 64 -1.70 4.46 17.88
N VAL A 65 -0.99 3.83 16.94
CA VAL A 65 -1.30 2.46 16.46
C VAL A 65 -1.06 1.42 17.56
N HIS A 66 -0.07 1.66 18.41
CA HIS A 66 0.39 0.74 19.45
C HIS A 66 -0.37 0.87 20.78
N ASP A 67 -1.24 1.86 20.93
CA ASP A 67 -2.02 2.03 22.16
C ASP A 67 -3.10 0.93 22.27
N PRO A 68 -3.12 0.12 23.35
CA PRO A 68 -4.15 -0.89 23.57
C PRO A 68 -5.60 -0.35 23.57
N LYS A 69 -5.77 0.96 23.80
CA LYS A 69 -7.07 1.62 23.77
C LYS A 69 -7.50 2.06 22.37
N THR A 70 -6.62 1.97 21.39
CA THR A 70 -6.92 2.36 20.01
C THR A 70 -8.00 1.48 19.41
N ASN A 71 -9.04 2.12 18.87
CA ASN A 71 -10.08 1.45 18.11
C ASN A 71 -9.53 1.05 16.72
N LEU A 72 -8.99 -0.17 16.62
CA LEU A 72 -8.39 -0.69 15.38
C LEU A 72 -9.36 -0.71 14.18
N PRO A 73 -10.65 -1.09 14.30
CA PRO A 73 -11.60 -0.95 13.19
C PRO A 73 -11.69 0.48 12.66
N LYS A 74 -11.73 1.48 13.54
CA LYS A 74 -11.75 2.90 13.17
C LYS A 74 -10.43 3.34 12.52
N LEU A 75 -9.29 2.90 13.03
CA LEU A 75 -7.98 3.15 12.41
C LEU A 75 -7.93 2.56 10.99
N ARG A 76 -8.28 1.26 10.86
CA ARG A 76 -8.23 0.53 9.59
C ARG A 76 -9.22 1.06 8.55
N SER A 77 -10.34 1.64 8.96
CA SER A 77 -11.27 2.28 8.01
C SER A 77 -10.67 3.54 7.36
N ARG A 78 -9.67 4.16 8.00
CA ARG A 78 -8.97 5.35 7.49
C ARG A 78 -7.70 5.02 6.71
N VAL A 79 -7.21 3.78 6.78
CA VAL A 79 -5.99 3.30 6.13
C VAL A 79 -6.37 2.22 5.13
N GLY A 80 -6.49 2.58 3.87
CA GLY A 80 -6.73 1.61 2.80
C GLY A 80 -5.51 0.72 2.62
N MET A 81 -5.73 -0.59 2.43
CA MET A 81 -4.66 -1.56 2.17
C MET A 81 -5.00 -2.40 0.96
N VAL A 82 -4.04 -2.51 0.05
CA VAL A 82 -4.09 -3.36 -1.14
C VAL A 82 -2.95 -4.36 -1.06
N PHE A 83 -3.28 -5.63 -1.17
CA PHE A 83 -2.36 -6.75 -0.99
C PHE A 83 -1.90 -7.32 -2.33
N GLN A 84 -0.84 -8.09 -2.30
CA GLN A 84 -0.30 -8.83 -3.43
C GLN A 84 -1.32 -9.81 -4.04
N HIS A 85 -2.12 -10.51 -3.21
CA HIS A 85 -3.07 -11.54 -3.60
C HIS A 85 -4.53 -11.08 -3.55
N PHE A 86 -4.81 -9.79 -3.85
CA PHE A 86 -6.13 -9.17 -3.99
C PHE A 86 -7.01 -9.23 -2.72
N GLU A 87 -7.05 -10.34 -2.01
CA GLU A 87 -7.82 -10.58 -0.76
C GLU A 87 -9.31 -10.22 -0.90
N LEU A 88 -9.91 -10.50 -2.06
CA LEU A 88 -11.35 -10.39 -2.27
C LEU A 88 -12.06 -11.55 -1.61
N PHE A 89 -13.26 -11.29 -1.10
CA PHE A 89 -14.15 -12.35 -0.61
C PHE A 89 -14.70 -13.16 -1.78
N PRO A 90 -14.28 -14.43 -1.97
CA PRO A 90 -14.59 -15.18 -3.19
C PRO A 90 -16.07 -15.57 -3.32
N HIS A 91 -16.79 -15.61 -2.20
CA HIS A 91 -18.21 -15.94 -2.10
C HIS A 91 -19.13 -14.72 -2.22
N LEU A 92 -18.58 -13.52 -2.35
CA LEU A 92 -19.30 -12.27 -2.54
C LEU A 92 -19.07 -11.73 -3.96
N SER A 93 -20.11 -11.14 -4.54
CA SER A 93 -19.98 -10.40 -5.80
C SER A 93 -19.04 -9.19 -5.66
N VAL A 94 -18.67 -8.59 -6.79
CA VAL A 94 -17.88 -7.34 -6.79
C VAL A 94 -18.61 -6.25 -6.00
N THR A 95 -19.89 -6.05 -6.25
CA THR A 95 -20.71 -5.07 -5.50
C THR A 95 -20.70 -5.34 -4.00
N GLU A 96 -20.88 -6.57 -3.57
CA GLU A 96 -20.86 -6.94 -2.16
C GLU A 96 -19.48 -6.74 -1.52
N ASN A 97 -18.40 -7.07 -2.24
CA ASN A 97 -17.02 -6.75 -1.81
C ASN A 97 -16.81 -5.27 -1.55
N LEU A 98 -17.39 -4.39 -2.38
CA LEU A 98 -17.28 -2.93 -2.24
C LEU A 98 -18.15 -2.38 -1.10
N THR A 99 -19.29 -2.98 -0.81
CA THR A 99 -20.30 -2.41 0.11
C THR A 99 -20.22 -2.94 1.54
N LEU A 100 -19.75 -4.16 1.72
CA LEU A 100 -19.76 -4.85 3.02
C LEU A 100 -19.12 -4.01 4.15
N ALA A 101 -17.89 -3.52 3.94
CA ALA A 101 -17.17 -2.76 4.96
C ALA A 101 -17.80 -1.38 5.18
N GLN A 102 -18.32 -0.74 4.15
CA GLN A 102 -19.01 0.54 4.25
C GLN A 102 -20.25 0.43 5.16
N ILE A 103 -21.02 -0.65 5.01
CA ILE A 103 -22.23 -0.90 5.82
C ILE A 103 -21.84 -1.30 7.24
N LYS A 104 -20.93 -2.28 7.39
CA LYS A 104 -20.63 -2.89 8.69
C LYS A 104 -19.74 -2.02 9.59
N VAL A 105 -18.84 -1.23 9.00
CA VAL A 105 -17.84 -0.45 9.76
C VAL A 105 -18.19 1.03 9.78
N LEU A 106 -18.63 1.60 8.64
CA LEU A 106 -18.96 3.03 8.56
C LEU A 106 -20.44 3.30 8.85
N GLY A 107 -21.30 2.28 8.92
CA GLY A 107 -22.73 2.42 9.17
C GLY A 107 -23.50 3.09 8.03
N ARG A 108 -22.95 3.09 6.80
CA ARG A 108 -23.65 3.64 5.63
C ARG A 108 -24.91 2.84 5.33
N SER A 109 -25.95 3.50 4.82
CA SER A 109 -27.11 2.80 4.30
C SER A 109 -26.71 1.90 3.11
N PRO A 110 -27.43 0.79 2.85
CA PRO A 110 -27.12 -0.07 1.71
C PRO A 110 -27.15 0.69 0.36
N SER A 111 -28.09 1.64 0.20
CA SER A 111 -28.19 2.47 -1.01
C SER A 111 -27.00 3.41 -1.18
N ASP A 112 -26.56 4.07 -0.10
CA ASP A 112 -25.41 4.97 -0.15
C ASP A 112 -24.11 4.19 -0.38
N ALA A 113 -23.95 3.05 0.31
CA ALA A 113 -22.81 2.17 0.12
C ALA A 113 -22.70 1.66 -1.32
N LEU A 114 -23.83 1.29 -1.94
CA LEU A 114 -23.91 0.86 -3.33
C LEU A 114 -23.50 1.99 -4.28
N ALA A 115 -24.12 3.15 -4.17
CA ALA A 115 -23.82 4.30 -5.02
C ALA A 115 -22.34 4.69 -4.91
N HIS A 116 -21.82 4.71 -3.72
CA HIS A 116 -20.42 5.04 -3.44
C HIS A 116 -19.46 3.98 -4.00
N GLY A 117 -19.75 2.69 -3.77
CA GLY A 117 -18.95 1.59 -4.30
C GLY A 117 -18.90 1.58 -5.83
N LEU A 118 -20.05 1.79 -6.51
CA LEU A 118 -20.12 1.84 -7.96
C LEU A 118 -19.33 3.02 -8.55
N LYS A 119 -19.31 4.18 -7.89
CA LYS A 119 -18.44 5.30 -8.26
C LYS A 119 -16.96 4.91 -8.31
N TYR A 120 -16.46 4.17 -7.30
CA TYR A 120 -15.07 3.71 -7.31
C TYR A 120 -14.83 2.57 -8.31
N LEU A 121 -15.83 1.72 -8.54
CA LEU A 121 -15.73 0.69 -9.56
C LEU A 121 -15.60 1.29 -10.98
N GLU A 122 -16.34 2.36 -11.26
CA GLU A 122 -16.22 3.15 -12.50
C GLU A 122 -14.81 3.77 -12.62
N ARG A 123 -14.28 4.35 -11.53
CA ARG A 123 -12.94 4.96 -11.52
C ARG A 123 -11.83 3.97 -11.87
N VAL A 124 -12.00 2.69 -11.60
CA VAL A 124 -11.04 1.65 -11.98
C VAL A 124 -11.40 0.96 -13.31
N GLY A 125 -12.43 1.47 -14.03
CA GLY A 125 -12.82 1.00 -15.36
C GLY A 125 -13.52 -0.36 -15.37
N LEU A 126 -14.27 -0.70 -14.32
CA LEU A 126 -14.88 -2.03 -14.15
C LEU A 126 -16.40 -2.00 -13.92
N SER A 127 -17.10 -0.95 -14.35
CA SER A 127 -18.56 -0.80 -14.14
C SER A 127 -19.37 -2.04 -14.56
N GLU A 128 -18.99 -2.64 -15.69
CA GLU A 128 -19.67 -3.81 -16.27
C GLU A 128 -19.43 -5.12 -15.47
N GLN A 129 -18.50 -5.09 -14.50
CA GLN A 129 -18.13 -6.27 -13.72
C GLN A 129 -18.85 -6.36 -12.36
N LYS A 130 -19.75 -5.43 -12.05
CA LYS A 130 -20.37 -5.22 -10.73
C LYS A 130 -21.04 -6.47 -10.14
N ASP A 131 -21.66 -7.30 -10.99
CA ASP A 131 -22.43 -8.47 -10.58
C ASP A 131 -21.61 -9.79 -10.62
N LYS A 132 -20.35 -9.72 -11.08
CA LYS A 132 -19.45 -10.88 -11.15
C LYS A 132 -18.86 -11.22 -9.78
N PHE A 133 -18.42 -12.47 -9.66
CA PHE A 133 -17.65 -12.95 -8.53
C PHE A 133 -16.14 -12.91 -8.85
N PRO A 134 -15.24 -12.81 -7.83
CA PRO A 134 -13.80 -12.75 -8.06
C PRO A 134 -13.26 -13.80 -9.00
N GLY A 135 -13.70 -15.06 -8.91
CA GLY A 135 -13.26 -16.15 -9.77
C GLY A 135 -13.63 -15.99 -11.27
N GLN A 136 -14.46 -15.01 -11.62
CA GLN A 136 -14.86 -14.70 -13.01
C GLN A 136 -14.05 -13.52 -13.59
N LEU A 137 -13.10 -12.98 -12.81
CA LEU A 137 -12.28 -11.82 -13.17
C LEU A 137 -10.83 -12.23 -13.42
N SER A 138 -10.17 -11.53 -14.35
CA SER A 138 -8.72 -11.65 -14.49
C SER A 138 -7.99 -11.13 -13.24
N GLY A 139 -6.72 -11.48 -13.04
CA GLY A 139 -5.92 -11.00 -11.91
C GLY A 139 -5.86 -9.47 -11.84
N GLY A 140 -5.63 -8.80 -12.97
CA GLY A 140 -5.64 -7.34 -13.03
C GLY A 140 -7.01 -6.72 -12.72
N GLN A 141 -8.11 -7.37 -13.12
CA GLN A 141 -9.46 -6.94 -12.74
C GLN A 141 -9.68 -7.13 -11.23
N GLN A 142 -9.29 -8.28 -10.66
CA GLN A 142 -9.39 -8.51 -9.22
C GLN A 142 -8.61 -7.47 -8.42
N GLN A 143 -7.40 -7.13 -8.84
CA GLN A 143 -6.59 -6.12 -8.18
C GLN A 143 -7.22 -4.73 -8.26
N ARG A 144 -7.78 -4.36 -9.40
CA ARG A 144 -8.50 -3.09 -9.54
C ARG A 144 -9.77 -3.05 -8.67
N VAL A 145 -10.48 -4.16 -8.52
CA VAL A 145 -11.60 -4.27 -7.55
C VAL A 145 -11.09 -4.12 -6.12
N ALA A 146 -9.96 -4.71 -5.77
CA ALA A 146 -9.36 -4.55 -4.43
C ALA A 146 -8.98 -3.08 -4.14
N ILE A 147 -8.47 -2.36 -5.14
CA ILE A 147 -8.20 -0.92 -5.03
C ILE A 147 -9.53 -0.15 -4.84
N ALA A 148 -10.55 -0.43 -5.64
CA ALA A 148 -11.86 0.22 -5.52
C ALA A 148 -12.51 -0.05 -4.15
N ARG A 149 -12.39 -1.27 -3.63
CA ARG A 149 -12.85 -1.66 -2.28
C ARG A 149 -12.16 -0.84 -1.20
N ALA A 150 -10.85 -0.70 -1.26
CA ALA A 150 -10.11 0.11 -0.30
C ALA A 150 -10.51 1.59 -0.37
N LEU A 151 -10.65 2.15 -1.57
CA LEU A 151 -11.08 3.53 -1.81
C LEU A 151 -12.50 3.81 -1.34
N SER A 152 -13.40 2.81 -1.39
CA SER A 152 -14.80 2.94 -0.97
C SER A 152 -14.95 3.25 0.53
N MET A 153 -13.89 3.07 1.32
CA MET A 153 -13.86 3.46 2.75
C MET A 153 -13.47 4.93 2.97
N ASP A 154 -13.21 5.71 1.91
CA ASP A 154 -12.69 7.09 1.97
C ASP A 154 -11.43 7.21 2.83
N PRO A 155 -10.39 6.41 2.55
CA PRO A 155 -9.19 6.39 3.35
C PRO A 155 -8.39 7.70 3.21
N ILE A 156 -7.67 8.08 4.26
CA ILE A 156 -6.76 9.24 4.24
C ILE A 156 -5.39 8.88 3.65
N VAL A 157 -5.07 7.59 3.62
CA VAL A 157 -3.84 7.03 3.06
C VAL A 157 -4.10 5.67 2.45
N MET A 158 -3.44 5.38 1.33
CA MET A 158 -3.45 4.07 0.68
C MET A 158 -2.09 3.39 0.83
N LEU A 159 -2.10 2.18 1.34
CA LEU A 159 -0.94 1.30 1.46
C LEU A 159 -1.02 0.21 0.39
N PHE A 160 0.05 0.03 -0.38
CA PHE A 160 0.15 -0.98 -1.44
C PHE A 160 1.31 -1.93 -1.13
N ASP A 161 1.03 -3.21 -0.93
CA ASP A 161 2.02 -4.25 -0.68
C ASP A 161 2.20 -5.11 -1.93
N GLU A 162 3.17 -4.76 -2.78
CA GLU A 162 3.50 -5.43 -4.05
C GLU A 162 2.27 -5.70 -4.95
N PRO A 163 1.49 -4.68 -5.32
CA PRO A 163 0.16 -4.84 -5.93
C PRO A 163 0.19 -5.48 -7.34
N THR A 164 1.36 -5.61 -7.95
CA THR A 164 1.52 -6.15 -9.31
C THR A 164 2.25 -7.49 -9.38
N SER A 165 2.86 -7.94 -8.27
CA SER A 165 3.75 -9.11 -8.29
C SER A 165 3.05 -10.47 -8.52
N ALA A 166 1.72 -10.53 -8.34
CA ALA A 166 0.92 -11.72 -8.64
C ALA A 166 0.20 -11.64 -10.00
N LEU A 167 0.55 -10.66 -10.85
CA LEU A 167 -0.09 -10.41 -12.14
C LEU A 167 0.77 -10.86 -13.32
N ASP A 168 0.11 -11.27 -14.40
CA ASP A 168 0.77 -11.43 -15.68
C ASP A 168 1.27 -10.06 -16.19
N PRO A 169 2.45 -9.99 -16.88
CA PRO A 169 3.06 -8.72 -17.30
C PRO A 169 2.14 -7.81 -18.11
N GLU A 170 1.26 -8.38 -18.94
CA GLU A 170 0.29 -7.63 -19.75
C GLU A 170 -0.79 -6.92 -18.92
N MET A 171 -1.04 -7.36 -17.69
CA MET A 171 -2.06 -6.78 -16.79
C MET A 171 -1.48 -5.74 -15.83
N VAL A 172 -0.16 -5.68 -15.67
CA VAL A 172 0.52 -4.75 -14.75
C VAL A 172 0.21 -3.30 -15.07
N GLY A 173 0.24 -2.94 -16.36
CA GLY A 173 0.02 -1.57 -16.83
C GLY A 173 -1.31 -0.98 -16.36
N GLU A 174 -2.41 -1.73 -16.47
CA GLU A 174 -3.74 -1.26 -16.07
C GLU A 174 -3.85 -0.94 -14.57
N VAL A 175 -3.18 -1.72 -13.72
CA VAL A 175 -3.15 -1.48 -12.26
C VAL A 175 -2.28 -0.27 -11.94
N LEU A 176 -1.11 -0.16 -12.56
CA LEU A 176 -0.22 0.99 -12.38
C LEU A 176 -0.86 2.29 -12.85
N ASP A 177 -1.63 2.28 -13.93
CA ASP A 177 -2.36 3.46 -14.42
C ASP A 177 -3.41 3.96 -13.41
N VAL A 178 -4.10 3.05 -12.72
CA VAL A 178 -4.99 3.44 -11.61
C VAL A 178 -4.18 4.10 -10.49
N MET A 179 -3.05 3.53 -10.08
CA MET A 179 -2.20 4.08 -9.02
C MET A 179 -1.60 5.44 -9.41
N VAL A 180 -1.21 5.63 -10.68
CA VAL A 180 -0.73 6.93 -11.20
C VAL A 180 -1.83 8.00 -11.10
N ARG A 181 -3.08 7.66 -11.45
CA ARG A 181 -4.21 8.59 -11.31
C ARG A 181 -4.43 9.00 -9.86
N LEU A 182 -4.39 8.05 -8.93
CA LEU A 182 -4.52 8.33 -7.49
C LEU A 182 -3.40 9.26 -6.98
N ALA A 183 -2.17 9.04 -7.41
CA ALA A 183 -1.04 9.91 -7.08
C ALA A 183 -1.25 11.35 -7.60
N ASN A 184 -1.67 11.49 -8.86
CA ASN A 184 -1.94 12.80 -9.47
C ASN A 184 -3.12 13.54 -8.82
N GLU A 185 -4.06 12.83 -8.21
CA GLU A 185 -5.18 13.39 -7.46
C GLU A 185 -4.78 13.81 -6.03
N GLY A 186 -3.51 13.63 -5.64
CA GLY A 186 -2.99 13.99 -4.32
C GLY A 186 -3.28 12.98 -3.22
N MET A 187 -3.58 11.73 -3.56
CA MET A 187 -3.73 10.67 -2.56
C MET A 187 -2.40 10.42 -1.85
N THR A 188 -2.43 10.40 -0.52
CA THR A 188 -1.28 9.97 0.27
C THR A 188 -1.06 8.47 0.07
N MET A 189 0.13 8.06 -0.33
CA MET A 189 0.39 6.66 -0.66
C MET A 189 1.73 6.18 -0.12
N MET A 190 1.77 4.94 0.37
CA MET A 190 3.00 4.19 0.59
C MET A 190 2.94 2.89 -0.21
N CYS A 191 3.91 2.68 -1.09
CA CYS A 191 3.88 1.60 -2.07
C CYS A 191 5.15 0.75 -1.94
N VAL A 192 5.01 -0.50 -1.54
CA VAL A 192 6.06 -1.52 -1.72
C VAL A 192 5.96 -2.02 -3.15
N THR A 193 7.00 -1.86 -3.94
CA THR A 193 6.98 -2.28 -5.35
C THR A 193 8.37 -2.54 -5.91
N HIS A 194 8.43 -3.39 -6.93
CA HIS A 194 9.61 -3.62 -7.79
C HIS A 194 9.49 -2.88 -9.13
N GLU A 195 8.38 -2.18 -9.37
CA GLU A 195 8.13 -1.41 -10.60
C GLU A 195 8.85 -0.06 -10.56
N MET A 196 10.13 -0.04 -10.94
CA MET A 196 10.95 1.17 -10.83
C MET A 196 10.54 2.27 -11.81
N GLY A 197 9.96 1.93 -12.96
CA GLY A 197 9.35 2.90 -13.88
C GLY A 197 8.20 3.65 -13.23
N PHE A 198 7.32 2.95 -12.52
CA PHE A 198 6.25 3.55 -11.72
C PHE A 198 6.83 4.41 -10.59
N ALA A 199 7.80 3.89 -9.82
CA ALA A 199 8.45 4.61 -8.74
C ALA A 199 9.02 5.95 -9.21
N ARG A 200 9.77 5.98 -10.31
CA ARG A 200 10.30 7.20 -10.92
C ARG A 200 9.21 8.20 -11.31
N LYS A 201 8.10 7.71 -11.85
CA LYS A 201 7.01 8.55 -12.36
C LYS A 201 6.26 9.27 -11.25
N VAL A 202 5.92 8.57 -10.16
CA VAL A 202 4.94 9.08 -9.19
C VAL A 202 5.48 9.39 -7.81
N SER A 203 6.59 8.78 -7.38
CA SER A 203 7.06 8.98 -6.01
C SER A 203 7.60 10.40 -5.81
N ASN A 204 7.41 10.91 -4.61
CA ASN A 204 8.12 12.09 -4.12
C ASN A 204 9.43 11.67 -3.45
N ARG A 205 9.41 10.51 -2.79
CA ARG A 205 10.49 10.01 -1.96
C ARG A 205 10.60 8.49 -2.07
N VAL A 206 11.81 7.98 -1.92
CA VAL A 206 12.11 6.55 -1.94
C VAL A 206 12.76 6.14 -0.63
N ILE A 207 12.24 5.07 -0.05
CA ILE A 207 12.84 4.37 1.09
C ILE A 207 13.45 3.07 0.56
N PHE A 208 14.76 2.91 0.73
CA PHE A 208 15.44 1.66 0.43
C PHE A 208 15.69 0.88 1.72
N MET A 209 15.19 -0.34 1.76
CA MET A 209 15.35 -1.25 2.91
C MET A 209 16.31 -2.39 2.60
N ASP A 210 17.15 -2.71 3.58
CA ASP A 210 17.98 -3.92 3.57
C ASP A 210 18.09 -4.49 5.00
N GLN A 211 17.99 -5.81 5.13
CA GLN A 211 18.14 -6.54 6.40
C GLN A 211 17.33 -5.93 7.56
N GLY A 212 16.07 -5.60 7.31
CA GLY A 212 15.16 -5.05 8.32
C GLY A 212 15.39 -3.59 8.71
N LYS A 213 16.25 -2.87 8.00
CA LYS A 213 16.58 -1.46 8.28
C LYS A 213 16.23 -0.56 7.12
N ILE A 214 15.88 0.67 7.41
CA ILE A 214 15.84 1.76 6.43
C ILE A 214 17.30 2.21 6.21
N VAL A 215 17.84 1.93 5.03
CA VAL A 215 19.24 2.27 4.66
C VAL A 215 19.31 3.63 3.96
N GLU A 216 18.29 3.93 3.14
CA GLU A 216 18.12 5.23 2.47
C GLU A 216 16.68 5.70 2.66
N ASP A 217 16.51 6.98 2.86
CA ASP A 217 15.22 7.67 2.85
C ASP A 217 15.44 9.07 2.26
N CYS A 218 15.23 9.22 0.95
CA CYS A 218 15.61 10.42 0.22
C CYS A 218 14.64 10.75 -0.92
N PRO A 219 14.67 12.00 -1.45
CA PRO A 219 13.93 12.38 -2.63
C PRO A 219 14.20 11.45 -3.81
N LYS A 220 13.17 11.18 -4.63
CA LYS A 220 13.31 10.26 -5.79
C LYS A 220 14.43 10.65 -6.74
N ASP A 221 14.61 11.95 -6.98
CA ASP A 221 15.63 12.45 -7.90
C ASP A 221 17.04 12.17 -7.39
N ASP A 222 17.26 12.25 -6.09
CA ASP A 222 18.52 11.85 -5.48
C ASP A 222 18.73 10.34 -5.54
N PHE A 223 17.67 9.55 -5.34
CA PHE A 223 17.77 8.11 -5.38
C PHE A 223 18.09 7.57 -6.79
N PHE A 224 17.38 8.06 -7.82
CA PHE A 224 17.48 7.53 -9.18
C PHE A 224 18.53 8.21 -10.06
N ASN A 225 18.82 9.50 -9.84
CA ASN A 225 19.67 10.29 -10.74
C ASN A 225 21.09 10.51 -10.20
N LYS A 226 21.33 10.17 -8.91
CA LYS A 226 22.64 10.26 -8.26
C LYS A 226 23.03 8.92 -7.61
N PRO A 227 23.06 7.80 -8.37
CA PRO A 227 23.33 6.48 -7.79
C PRO A 227 24.70 6.41 -7.11
N GLU A 228 25.69 7.18 -7.57
CA GLU A 228 27.04 7.23 -7.00
C GLU A 228 27.11 7.82 -5.59
N GLU A 229 26.09 8.59 -5.19
CA GLU A 229 25.98 9.16 -3.84
C GLU A 229 25.26 8.23 -2.84
N ARG A 230 24.73 7.10 -3.34
CA ARG A 230 23.96 6.16 -2.51
C ARG A 230 24.87 5.19 -1.75
N SER A 231 24.31 4.55 -0.75
CA SER A 231 25.00 3.48 -0.02
C SER A 231 25.44 2.35 -0.96
N PRO A 232 26.51 1.59 -0.64
CA PRO A 232 26.97 0.49 -1.48
C PRO A 232 25.86 -0.52 -1.83
N ARG A 233 24.96 -0.78 -0.89
CA ARG A 233 23.83 -1.70 -1.09
C ARG A 233 22.77 -1.14 -2.02
N ALA A 234 22.44 0.15 -1.91
CA ALA A 234 21.51 0.80 -2.83
C ALA A 234 22.08 0.89 -4.25
N LYS A 235 23.39 1.13 -4.41
CA LYS A 235 24.08 1.09 -5.71
C LYS A 235 23.97 -0.29 -6.38
N ASP A 236 24.31 -1.35 -5.65
CA ASP A 236 24.21 -2.72 -6.14
C ASP A 236 22.78 -3.08 -6.54
N PHE A 237 21.80 -2.67 -5.77
CA PHE A 237 20.38 -2.85 -6.08
C PHE A 237 19.97 -2.09 -7.35
N LEU A 238 20.31 -0.79 -7.45
CA LEU A 238 19.97 0.04 -8.60
C LEU A 238 20.63 -0.48 -9.88
N SER A 239 21.90 -0.90 -9.82
CA SER A 239 22.61 -1.44 -11.00
C SER A 239 21.95 -2.68 -11.58
N LYS A 240 21.36 -3.55 -10.74
CA LYS A 240 20.68 -4.77 -11.17
C LYS A 240 19.29 -4.49 -11.76
N ILE A 241 18.59 -3.48 -11.24
CA ILE A 241 17.23 -3.19 -11.67
C ILE A 241 17.19 -2.25 -12.89
N LEU A 242 18.14 -1.33 -12.99
CA LEU A 242 18.20 -0.40 -14.12
C LEU A 242 18.87 -0.99 -15.35
N ALA A 243 19.47 -2.19 -15.24
CA ALA A 243 20.06 -2.94 -16.36
C ALA A 243 19.03 -3.74 -17.17
N HIS A 244 17.78 -3.78 -16.74
CA HIS A 244 16.61 -4.36 -17.41
C HIS A 244 15.60 -3.28 -17.78
#